data_18b2e6d41542317255b520286e7ffbd1
#
_entry.id   18b2e6d41542317255b520286e7ffbd1
#
_cell.length_a   1.000
_cell.length_b   1.000
_cell.length_c   1.000
_cell.angle_alpha   90.00
_cell.angle_beta   90.00
_cell.angle_gamma   90.00
#
_symmetry.space_group_name_H-M   'P 1'
#
loop_
_entity.id
_entity.type
_entity.pdbx_description
1 polymer ?
#
loop_
_entity_poly.entity_id
_entity_poly.type
_entity_poly.pdbx_seq_one_letter_code
_entity_poly.pdbx_strand_id
1 'polypeptide(L)'
;TSKLNRLSFKNLTPNGLYFRLINQGIPLNIVDTLKSDQISLNVTYLDMDGDEINVDEIEQGTDFVCRVNVQNKSNKTLEEMALTNVFPSAWEIYNDRLNGNTISSSNSFEYQNIRDTKVYTYFDIKPNNFLTFVFNLNASYTGDYYLPPVHVEAMYDAEISTMSNYGRTKVFKENSAVANSQ
;
A
#
# COMPACT_ATOMS: atom_id res chain seq x y z
N THR A 1 19.42 18.17 12.24
CA THR A 1 19.74 17.63 10.89
C THR A 1 21.17 17.14 10.89
N SER A 2 21.42 15.90 11.24
CA SER A 2 22.73 15.30 11.10
C SER A 2 22.97 15.01 9.62
N LYS A 3 23.84 15.79 8.99
CA LYS A 3 24.40 15.44 7.69
C LYS A 3 25.15 14.12 7.85
N LEU A 4 24.82 13.15 7.00
CA LEU A 4 25.55 11.90 6.90
C LEU A 4 27.01 12.25 6.55
N ASN A 5 27.91 12.14 7.52
CA ASN A 5 29.33 12.36 7.27
C ASN A 5 29.83 11.22 6.40
N ARG A 6 30.59 11.56 5.37
CA ARG A 6 31.20 10.59 4.46
C ARG A 6 32.18 9.72 5.26
N LEU A 7 31.94 8.41 5.30
CA LEU A 7 32.86 7.43 5.83
C LEU A 7 33.76 6.93 4.70
N SER A 8 35.07 6.94 4.92
CA SER A 8 36.01 6.35 3.99
C SER A 8 36.89 5.34 4.71
N PHE A 9 37.06 4.20 4.08
CA PHE A 9 37.92 3.12 4.60
C PHE A 9 39.07 2.92 3.64
N LYS A 10 40.28 2.81 4.18
CA LYS A 10 41.49 2.51 3.43
C LYS A 10 42.15 1.27 4.02
N ASN A 11 42.24 0.21 3.24
CA ASN A 11 43.03 -0.95 3.61
C ASN A 11 44.52 -0.66 3.41
N LEU A 12 45.30 -0.74 4.47
CA LEU A 12 46.75 -0.51 4.46
C LEU A 12 47.58 -1.81 4.48
N THR A 13 46.89 -2.96 4.46
CA THR A 13 47.50 -4.28 4.49
C THR A 13 47.31 -5.01 3.15
N PRO A 14 48.16 -5.98 2.78
CA PRO A 14 47.97 -6.77 1.56
C PRO A 14 46.83 -7.80 1.68
N ASN A 15 46.24 -7.98 2.86
CA ASN A 15 45.16 -8.93 3.10
C ASN A 15 43.82 -8.29 2.84
N GLY A 16 42.81 -9.11 2.45
CA GLY A 16 41.44 -8.65 2.29
C GLY A 16 40.85 -8.09 3.59
N LEU A 17 40.12 -6.97 3.51
CA LEU A 17 39.39 -6.38 4.63
C LEU A 17 37.88 -6.53 4.37
N TYR A 18 37.20 -7.19 5.31
CA TYR A 18 35.76 -7.28 5.31
C TYR A 18 35.19 -6.39 6.40
N PHE A 19 34.21 -5.56 6.05
CA PHE A 19 33.51 -4.76 7.05
C PHE A 19 31.99 -4.81 6.82
N ARG A 20 31.26 -4.63 7.88
CA ARG A 20 29.80 -4.51 7.87
C ARG A 20 29.40 -3.19 8.50
N LEU A 21 28.67 -2.36 7.75
CA LEU A 21 28.07 -1.13 8.27
C LEU A 21 26.60 -1.43 8.58
N ILE A 22 26.19 -1.17 9.82
CA ILE A 22 24.81 -1.26 10.25
C ILE A 22 24.34 0.15 10.59
N ASN A 23 23.34 0.65 9.87
CA ASN A 23 22.68 1.92 10.15
C ASN A 23 21.26 1.61 10.64
N GLN A 24 20.91 2.11 11.83
CA GLN A 24 19.57 1.97 12.41
C GLN A 24 19.02 3.36 12.70
N GLY A 25 17.78 3.61 12.29
CA GLY A 25 17.12 4.88 12.54
C GLY A 25 15.70 4.86 12.00
N ILE A 26 14.89 5.82 12.44
CA ILE A 26 13.58 6.10 11.86
C ILE A 26 13.81 7.13 10.76
N PRO A 27 13.51 6.83 9.48
CA PRO A 27 13.66 7.80 8.40
C PRO A 27 12.71 8.98 8.62
N LEU A 28 13.21 10.20 8.44
CA LEU A 28 12.40 11.42 8.49
C LEU A 28 11.44 11.52 7.29
N ASN A 29 11.84 10.94 6.16
CA ASN A 29 11.01 10.80 4.97
C ASN A 29 11.08 9.34 4.54
N ILE A 30 9.93 8.67 4.50
CA ILE A 30 9.82 7.25 4.13
C ILE A 30 9.97 7.05 2.61
N VAL A 31 10.18 8.13 1.87
CA VAL A 31 10.24 8.11 0.40
C VAL A 31 11.48 7.37 -0.09
N ASP A 32 11.29 6.38 -0.95
CA ASP A 32 12.27 5.71 -1.81
C ASP A 32 13.20 4.64 -1.24
N THR A 33 13.10 4.25 0.02
CA THR A 33 14.05 3.28 0.60
C THR A 33 13.70 1.80 0.33
N LEU A 34 12.50 1.51 -0.16
CA LEU A 34 12.01 0.15 -0.43
C LEU A 34 11.42 0.05 -1.85
N LYS A 35 12.26 0.27 -2.86
CA LYS A 35 11.86 0.04 -4.25
C LYS A 35 12.79 -0.99 -4.86
N SER A 36 12.27 -2.21 -5.02
CA SER A 36 12.92 -3.22 -5.84
C SER A 36 12.63 -2.96 -7.31
N ASP A 37 13.63 -3.11 -8.18
CA ASP A 37 13.43 -3.05 -9.62
C ASP A 37 12.64 -4.26 -10.16
N GLN A 38 12.53 -5.32 -9.38
CA GLN A 38 11.88 -6.58 -9.76
C GLN A 38 10.37 -6.55 -9.63
N ILE A 39 9.82 -5.65 -8.79
CA ILE A 39 8.39 -5.55 -8.52
C ILE A 39 7.94 -4.10 -8.55
N SER A 40 6.75 -3.84 -9.08
CA SER A 40 6.10 -2.53 -9.00
C SER A 40 4.71 -2.63 -8.42
N LEU A 41 4.33 -1.56 -7.75
CA LEU A 41 3.06 -1.40 -7.05
C LEU A 41 2.42 -0.09 -7.52
N ASN A 42 1.14 -0.16 -7.88
CA ASN A 42 0.31 1.01 -8.14
C ASN A 42 -0.99 0.90 -7.36
N VAL A 43 -1.37 1.95 -6.66
CA VAL A 43 -2.60 2.04 -5.87
C VAL A 43 -3.44 3.17 -6.42
N THR A 44 -4.70 2.88 -6.77
CA THR A 44 -5.69 3.85 -7.24
C THR A 44 -6.97 3.71 -6.44
N TYR A 45 -7.65 4.82 -6.22
CA TYR A 45 -8.95 4.85 -5.58
C TYR A 45 -9.99 5.24 -6.62
N LEU A 46 -11.10 4.52 -6.65
CA LEU A 46 -12.14 4.67 -7.66
C LEU A 46 -13.50 4.81 -6.96
N ASP A 47 -14.40 5.56 -7.57
CA ASP A 47 -15.79 5.51 -7.18
C ASP A 47 -16.47 4.21 -7.64
N MET A 48 -17.76 4.08 -7.39
CA MET A 48 -18.54 2.88 -7.74
C MET A 48 -18.81 2.78 -9.25
N ASP A 49 -18.61 3.86 -10.01
CA ASP A 49 -18.72 3.90 -11.47
C ASP A 49 -17.39 3.54 -12.15
N GLY A 50 -16.28 3.52 -11.38
CA GLY A 50 -14.95 3.13 -11.83
C GLY A 50 -14.04 4.31 -12.19
N ASP A 51 -14.49 5.53 -11.95
CA ASP A 51 -13.72 6.74 -12.16
C ASP A 51 -12.74 6.99 -10.99
N GLU A 52 -11.56 7.50 -11.29
CA GLU A 52 -10.53 7.76 -10.28
C GLU A 52 -10.92 8.94 -9.39
N ILE A 53 -10.84 8.74 -8.08
CA ILE A 53 -11.14 9.77 -7.07
C ILE A 53 -9.91 10.14 -6.24
N ASN A 54 -9.91 11.40 -5.75
CA ASN A 54 -8.94 11.84 -4.76
C ASN A 54 -9.49 11.56 -3.35
N VAL A 55 -8.73 10.78 -2.57
CA VAL A 55 -9.10 10.44 -1.20
C VAL A 55 -8.48 11.34 -0.14
N ASP A 56 -7.76 12.40 -0.53
CA ASP A 56 -7.24 13.40 0.42
C ASP A 56 -8.38 14.09 1.18
N GLU A 57 -9.52 14.30 0.51
CA GLU A 57 -10.77 14.76 1.10
C GLU A 57 -11.94 13.94 0.53
N ILE A 58 -12.68 13.25 1.40
CA ILE A 58 -13.80 12.39 1.02
C ILE A 58 -14.99 12.62 1.94
N GLU A 59 -16.20 12.61 1.36
CA GLU A 59 -17.43 12.79 2.14
C GLU A 59 -17.78 11.56 2.97
N GLN A 60 -18.29 11.77 4.18
CA GLN A 60 -18.76 10.68 5.04
C GLN A 60 -19.92 9.92 4.36
N GLY A 61 -19.84 8.59 4.39
CA GLY A 61 -20.82 7.69 3.79
C GLY A 61 -20.52 7.34 2.34
N THR A 62 -19.45 7.90 1.75
CA THR A 62 -19.06 7.55 0.37
C THR A 62 -18.53 6.12 0.31
N ASP A 63 -19.11 5.33 -0.60
CA ASP A 63 -18.59 4.03 -1.00
C ASP A 63 -17.59 4.20 -2.13
N PHE A 64 -16.46 3.50 -2.05
CA PHE A 64 -15.40 3.57 -3.03
C PHE A 64 -14.53 2.31 -3.02
N VAL A 65 -13.65 2.22 -3.98
CA VAL A 65 -12.81 1.05 -4.23
C VAL A 65 -11.34 1.42 -4.17
N CYS A 66 -10.55 0.68 -3.38
CA CYS A 66 -9.10 0.68 -3.49
C CYS A 66 -8.66 -0.44 -4.43
N ARG A 67 -8.04 -0.08 -5.54
CA ARG A 67 -7.46 -1.00 -6.53
C ARG A 67 -5.95 -1.00 -6.39
N VAL A 68 -5.40 -2.17 -6.15
CA VAL A 68 -3.95 -2.38 -5.99
C VAL A 68 -3.46 -3.26 -7.12
N ASN A 69 -2.59 -2.72 -7.96
CA ASN A 69 -1.94 -3.44 -9.06
C ASN A 69 -0.50 -3.77 -8.67
N VAL A 70 -0.15 -5.04 -8.70
CA VAL A 70 1.20 -5.54 -8.45
C VAL A 70 1.72 -6.16 -9.73
N GLN A 71 2.91 -5.76 -10.18
CA GLN A 71 3.53 -6.30 -11.38
C GLN A 71 4.90 -6.90 -11.06
N ASN A 72 5.11 -8.13 -11.47
CA ASN A 72 6.43 -8.76 -11.50
C ASN A 72 7.16 -8.33 -12.78
N LYS A 73 8.25 -7.57 -12.65
CA LYS A 73 9.09 -7.11 -13.77
C LYS A 73 10.28 -8.04 -14.03
N SER A 74 10.45 -9.05 -13.16
CA SER A 74 11.55 -9.99 -13.30
C SER A 74 11.23 -11.10 -14.29
N ASN A 75 12.23 -11.88 -14.65
CA ASN A 75 12.12 -13.03 -15.55
C ASN A 75 11.89 -14.36 -14.80
N LYS A 76 11.67 -14.32 -13.48
CA LYS A 76 11.40 -15.47 -12.61
C LYS A 76 10.07 -15.32 -11.91
N THR A 77 9.46 -16.42 -11.51
CA THR A 77 8.31 -16.39 -10.61
C THR A 77 8.76 -15.83 -9.25
N LEU A 78 7.98 -14.91 -8.69
CA LEU A 78 8.12 -14.45 -7.31
C LEU A 78 7.09 -15.24 -6.48
N GLU A 79 7.61 -16.08 -5.61
CA GLU A 79 6.81 -16.96 -4.75
C GLU A 79 6.72 -16.37 -3.34
N GLU A 80 5.72 -16.78 -2.57
CA GLU A 80 5.51 -16.37 -1.18
C GLU A 80 5.51 -14.84 -1.01
N MET A 81 4.77 -14.15 -1.87
CA MET A 81 4.59 -12.71 -1.79
C MET A 81 3.51 -12.36 -0.77
N ALA A 82 3.75 -11.31 -0.01
CA ALA A 82 2.80 -10.75 0.95
C ALA A 82 2.43 -9.32 0.56
N LEU A 83 1.14 -9.05 0.33
CA LEU A 83 0.56 -7.72 0.23
C LEU A 83 -0.04 -7.35 1.58
N THR A 84 0.46 -6.28 2.18
CA THR A 84 -0.09 -5.68 3.40
C THR A 84 -0.77 -4.38 3.05
N ASN A 85 -2.09 -4.32 3.19
CA ASN A 85 -2.88 -3.11 3.02
C ASN A 85 -3.47 -2.69 4.37
N VAL A 86 -3.09 -1.50 4.83
CA VAL A 86 -3.60 -0.90 6.07
C VAL A 86 -4.39 0.34 5.69
N PHE A 87 -5.67 0.35 6.04
CA PHE A 87 -6.55 1.47 5.77
C PHE A 87 -6.64 2.43 6.97
N PRO A 88 -6.92 3.73 6.73
CA PRO A 88 -7.28 4.65 7.80
C PRO A 88 -8.43 4.11 8.65
N SER A 89 -8.41 4.35 9.95
CA SER A 89 -9.49 3.90 10.85
C SER A 89 -10.84 4.59 10.59
N ALA A 90 -10.87 5.59 9.71
CA ALA A 90 -12.09 6.21 9.21
C ALA A 90 -12.84 5.33 8.21
N TRP A 91 -12.16 4.37 7.60
CA TRP A 91 -12.71 3.57 6.51
C TRP A 91 -13.07 2.17 6.99
N GLU A 92 -14.25 1.72 6.62
CA GLU A 92 -14.70 0.35 6.84
C GLU A 92 -14.48 -0.48 5.58
N ILE A 93 -13.99 -1.71 5.78
CA ILE A 93 -13.79 -2.66 4.69
C ILE A 93 -15.05 -3.49 4.54
N TYR A 94 -15.67 -3.44 3.35
CA TYR A 94 -16.78 -4.33 3.03
C TYR A 94 -16.28 -5.71 2.68
N ASN A 95 -16.78 -6.71 3.38
CA ASN A 95 -16.49 -8.11 3.08
C ASN A 95 -17.55 -8.64 2.11
N ASP A 96 -17.30 -8.53 0.81
CA ASP A 96 -18.23 -8.93 -0.27
C ASP A 96 -18.58 -10.42 -0.31
N ARG A 97 -17.91 -11.25 0.49
CA ARG A 97 -18.27 -12.66 0.62
C ARG A 97 -19.70 -12.88 1.15
N LEU A 98 -20.31 -11.85 1.73
CA LEU A 98 -21.65 -11.91 2.32
C LEU A 98 -22.75 -11.37 1.39
N ASN A 99 -22.43 -10.55 0.39
CA ASN A 99 -23.43 -9.79 -0.38
C ASN A 99 -23.53 -10.08 -1.88
N GLY A 100 -22.72 -10.99 -2.43
CA GLY A 100 -22.89 -11.49 -3.81
C GLY A 100 -22.61 -10.50 -4.94
N ASN A 101 -22.23 -9.26 -4.65
CA ASN A 101 -21.86 -8.25 -5.66
C ASN A 101 -20.35 -8.18 -5.77
N THR A 102 -19.82 -8.93 -6.68
CA THR A 102 -18.38 -9.05 -6.90
C THR A 102 -17.92 -8.03 -7.92
N ILE A 103 -17.27 -6.95 -7.48
CA ILE A 103 -16.21 -6.40 -8.32
C ILE A 103 -15.06 -7.39 -8.16
N SER A 104 -14.98 -8.32 -9.08
CA SER A 104 -14.09 -9.46 -8.99
C SER A 104 -12.64 -9.01 -8.92
N SER A 105 -11.95 -9.34 -7.82
CA SER A 105 -10.50 -9.50 -7.90
C SER A 105 -10.26 -10.56 -8.98
N SER A 106 -9.73 -10.16 -10.11
CA SER A 106 -9.55 -11.04 -11.28
C SER A 106 -8.46 -12.10 -11.06
N ASN A 107 -7.90 -12.18 -9.85
CA ASN A 107 -6.70 -12.94 -9.58
C ASN A 107 -6.88 -13.89 -8.39
N SER A 108 -6.39 -15.09 -8.56
CA SER A 108 -6.29 -16.08 -7.50
C SER A 108 -5.20 -15.65 -6.51
N PHE A 109 -5.57 -15.48 -5.27
CA PHE A 109 -4.64 -15.44 -4.13
C PHE A 109 -4.72 -16.77 -3.39
N GLU A 110 -3.66 -17.18 -2.74
CA GLU A 110 -3.63 -18.42 -1.97
C GLU A 110 -4.39 -18.28 -0.66
N TYR A 111 -4.16 -17.15 0.02
CA TYR A 111 -4.78 -16.87 1.30
C TYR A 111 -4.96 -15.36 1.49
N GLN A 112 -6.09 -14.97 2.10
CA GLN A 112 -6.37 -13.59 2.49
C GLN A 112 -6.94 -13.54 3.91
N ASN A 113 -6.38 -12.67 4.73
CA ASN A 113 -6.84 -12.38 6.09
C ASN A 113 -7.28 -10.94 6.19
N ILE A 114 -8.58 -10.73 6.42
CA ILE A 114 -9.20 -9.42 6.57
C ILE A 114 -9.44 -9.19 8.06
N ARG A 115 -8.94 -8.05 8.56
CA ARG A 115 -9.19 -7.56 9.92
C ARG A 115 -9.68 -6.12 9.82
N ASP A 116 -10.23 -5.57 10.89
CA ASP A 116 -10.95 -4.27 10.92
C ASP A 116 -10.41 -3.20 9.96
N THR A 117 -9.10 -2.93 10.01
CA THR A 117 -8.45 -1.92 9.17
C THR A 117 -7.29 -2.47 8.33
N LYS A 118 -7.11 -3.80 8.29
CA LYS A 118 -5.94 -4.42 7.65
C LYS A 118 -6.34 -5.61 6.82
N VAL A 119 -5.71 -5.72 5.64
CA VAL A 119 -5.82 -6.91 4.79
C VAL A 119 -4.42 -7.41 4.48
N TYR A 120 -4.23 -8.70 4.72
CA TYR A 120 -3.04 -9.44 4.31
C TYR A 120 -3.43 -10.40 3.21
N THR A 121 -2.75 -10.33 2.08
CA THR A 121 -3.00 -11.22 0.93
C THR A 121 -1.70 -11.88 0.52
N TYR A 122 -1.72 -13.21 0.40
CA TYR A 122 -0.56 -14.03 0.04
C TYR A 122 -0.77 -14.62 -1.34
N PHE A 123 0.25 -14.55 -2.18
CA PHE A 123 0.15 -14.92 -3.58
C PHE A 123 1.51 -15.17 -4.22
N ASP A 124 1.49 -15.92 -5.32
CA ASP A 124 2.61 -16.04 -6.25
C ASP A 124 2.34 -15.20 -7.49
N ILE A 125 3.40 -14.68 -8.12
CA ILE A 125 3.26 -13.92 -9.35
C ILE A 125 4.28 -14.36 -10.40
N LYS A 126 3.77 -14.82 -11.54
CA LYS A 126 4.58 -15.30 -12.66
C LYS A 126 5.43 -14.19 -13.30
N PRO A 127 6.51 -14.54 -14.04
CA PRO A 127 7.34 -13.56 -14.73
C PRO A 127 6.53 -12.64 -15.64
N ASN A 128 6.85 -11.35 -15.62
CA ASN A 128 6.23 -10.33 -16.46
C ASN A 128 4.70 -10.26 -16.38
N ASN A 129 4.10 -10.83 -15.34
CA ASN A 129 2.66 -10.81 -15.10
C ASN A 129 2.28 -9.72 -14.11
N PHE A 130 0.98 -9.42 -14.05
CA PHE A 130 0.41 -8.51 -13.06
C PHE A 130 -0.79 -9.15 -12.35
N LEU A 131 -1.02 -8.75 -11.12
CA LEU A 131 -2.18 -9.11 -10.30
C LEU A 131 -2.87 -7.83 -9.85
N THR A 132 -4.21 -7.88 -9.81
CA THR A 132 -5.04 -6.79 -9.34
C THR A 132 -5.84 -7.23 -8.13
N PHE A 133 -5.69 -6.53 -7.02
CA PHE A 133 -6.47 -6.72 -5.81
C PHE A 133 -7.43 -5.56 -5.63
N VAL A 134 -8.65 -5.86 -5.22
CA VAL A 134 -9.73 -4.88 -5.09
C VAL A 134 -10.30 -4.97 -3.68
N PHE A 135 -10.47 -3.81 -3.04
CA PHE A 135 -11.02 -3.67 -1.70
C PHE A 135 -12.14 -2.64 -1.72
N ASN A 136 -13.35 -3.05 -1.37
CA ASN A 136 -14.49 -2.15 -1.25
C ASN A 136 -14.48 -1.49 0.12
N LEU A 137 -14.63 -0.18 0.15
CA LEU A 137 -14.45 0.66 1.31
C LEU A 137 -15.61 1.64 1.46
N ASN A 138 -15.88 2.04 2.70
CA ASN A 138 -16.79 3.14 3.01
C ASN A 138 -16.09 4.14 3.91
N ALA A 139 -16.24 5.43 3.67
CA ALA A 139 -15.75 6.52 4.51
C ALA A 139 -16.70 6.75 5.69
N SER A 140 -16.61 5.95 6.75
CA SER A 140 -17.61 5.88 7.83
C SER A 140 -17.47 6.96 8.90
N TYR A 141 -16.23 7.35 9.27
CA TYR A 141 -15.99 8.22 10.43
C TYR A 141 -15.32 9.53 10.04
N THR A 142 -15.91 10.65 10.42
CA THR A 142 -15.35 11.99 10.16
C THR A 142 -14.08 12.23 10.96
N GLY A 143 -13.13 12.96 10.35
CA GLY A 143 -11.86 13.33 10.99
C GLY A 143 -10.73 13.43 9.99
N ASP A 144 -9.53 13.61 10.51
CA ASP A 144 -8.29 13.74 9.74
C ASP A 144 -7.35 12.60 10.13
N TYR A 145 -7.08 11.71 9.19
CA TYR A 145 -6.42 10.44 9.43
C TYR A 145 -5.14 10.28 8.62
N TYR A 146 -4.23 9.48 9.13
CA TYR A 146 -3.07 9.04 8.38
C TYR A 146 -3.49 7.98 7.35
N LEU A 147 -3.07 8.13 6.11
CA LEU A 147 -3.22 7.15 5.04
C LEU A 147 -1.91 6.36 4.92
N PRO A 148 -1.86 5.13 5.46
CA PRO A 148 -0.67 4.31 5.42
C PRO A 148 -0.30 3.89 4.00
N PRO A 149 0.99 3.64 3.71
CA PRO A 149 1.38 3.02 2.44
C PRO A 149 0.91 1.58 2.38
N VAL A 150 0.58 1.15 1.18
CA VAL A 150 0.42 -0.28 0.84
C VAL A 150 1.81 -0.87 0.65
N HIS A 151 2.08 -2.03 1.20
CA HIS A 151 3.37 -2.70 1.15
C HIS A 151 3.26 -4.07 0.49
N VAL A 152 4.21 -4.39 -0.38
CA VAL A 152 4.39 -5.71 -0.99
C VAL A 152 5.82 -6.15 -0.77
N GLU A 153 5.98 -7.39 -0.31
CA GLU A 153 7.30 -7.99 -0.06
C GLU A 153 7.29 -9.49 -0.33
N ALA A 154 8.45 -10.04 -0.65
CA ALA A 154 8.66 -11.48 -0.61
C ALA A 154 9.03 -11.88 0.82
N MET A 155 8.32 -12.88 1.38
CA MET A 155 8.48 -13.27 2.79
C MET A 155 9.89 -13.80 3.11
N TYR A 156 10.59 -14.34 2.13
CA TYR A 156 11.90 -14.97 2.29
C TYR A 156 13.04 -14.26 1.54
N ASP A 157 12.76 -13.15 0.84
CA ASP A 157 13.77 -12.36 0.12
C ASP A 157 13.57 -10.86 0.40
N ALA A 158 14.33 -10.33 1.35
CA ALA A 158 14.22 -8.94 1.76
C ALA A 158 14.64 -7.92 0.68
N GLU A 159 15.23 -8.35 -0.43
CA GLU A 159 15.57 -7.48 -1.56
C GLU A 159 14.37 -7.21 -2.46
N ILE A 160 13.33 -8.04 -2.34
CA ILE A 160 12.10 -7.91 -3.14
C ILE A 160 11.01 -7.29 -2.28
N SER A 161 10.98 -5.97 -2.26
CA SER A 161 9.91 -5.22 -1.58
C SER A 161 9.65 -3.89 -2.25
N THR A 162 8.42 -3.41 -2.14
CA THR A 162 8.02 -2.07 -2.59
C THR A 162 6.84 -1.56 -1.78
N MET A 163 6.70 -0.25 -1.70
CA MET A 163 5.55 0.38 -1.05
C MET A 163 5.00 1.54 -1.88
N SER A 164 3.72 1.84 -1.67
CA SER A 164 3.08 3.02 -2.23
C SER A 164 3.47 4.29 -1.47
N ASN A 165 3.05 5.43 -1.97
CA ASN A 165 3.09 6.67 -1.20
C ASN A 165 2.16 6.55 0.03
N TYR A 166 2.49 7.31 1.05
CA TYR A 166 1.63 7.55 2.22
C TYR A 166 1.09 8.96 2.17
N GLY A 167 0.05 9.25 2.95
CA GLY A 167 -0.57 10.57 2.94
C GLY A 167 -1.47 10.81 4.14
N ARG A 168 -2.42 11.66 3.93
CA ARG A 168 -3.53 11.92 4.87
C ARG A 168 -4.84 11.85 4.10
N THR A 169 -5.89 11.54 4.81
CA THR A 169 -7.26 11.59 4.32
C THR A 169 -8.13 12.30 5.33
N LYS A 170 -8.96 13.19 4.87
CA LYS A 170 -9.95 13.89 5.68
C LYS A 170 -11.34 13.44 5.28
N VAL A 171 -12.05 12.84 6.21
CA VAL A 171 -13.46 12.51 6.03
C VAL A 171 -14.30 13.63 6.63
N PHE A 172 -15.14 14.26 5.82
CA PHE A 172 -15.98 15.39 6.22
C PHE A 172 -17.46 15.08 6.04
N LYS A 173 -18.31 15.79 6.81
CA LYS A 173 -19.75 15.82 6.55
C LYS A 173 -20.07 16.88 5.54
N GLU A 174 -20.96 16.55 4.60
CA GLU A 174 -21.61 17.58 3.82
C GLU A 174 -22.31 18.56 4.78
N ASN A 175 -21.94 19.83 4.71
CA ASN A 175 -22.73 20.87 5.35
C ASN A 175 -24.05 20.95 4.61
N SER A 176 -25.11 20.37 5.16
CA SER A 176 -26.46 20.66 4.72
C SER A 176 -26.66 22.18 4.88
N ALA A 177 -26.44 22.88 3.77
CA ALA A 177 -26.79 24.29 3.65
C ALA A 177 -28.28 24.37 3.99
N VAL A 178 -28.60 24.98 5.11
CA VAL A 178 -29.96 25.30 5.54
C VAL A 178 -30.64 25.97 4.37
N ALA A 179 -31.55 25.23 3.72
CA ALA A 179 -32.50 25.81 2.79
C ALA A 179 -33.47 26.71 3.61
N ASN A 180 -32.99 27.90 3.94
CA ASN A 180 -33.84 29.02 4.32
C ASN A 180 -34.21 29.76 3.05
N SER A 181 -35.29 29.33 2.42
CA SER A 181 -36.05 30.15 1.52
C SER A 181 -37.48 30.19 2.01
N GLN A 182 -37.81 31.32 2.52
CA GLN A 182 -39.19 31.79 2.71
C GLN A 182 -39.94 31.84 1.37
#